data_47baa549baec92dc14c42472c649cc4c
#
_entry.id   47baa549baec92dc14c42472c649cc4c
#
_cell.length_a   1.000
_cell.length_b   1.000
_cell.length_c   1.000
_cell.angle_alpha   90.00
_cell.angle_beta   90.00
_cell.angle_gamma   90.00
#
_symmetry.space_group_name_H-M   'P 1'
#
loop_
_entity.id
_entity.type
_entity.pdbx_description
1 polymer ?
#
loop_
_entity_poly.entity_id
_entity_poly.type
_entity_poly.pdbx_seq_one_letter_code
_entity_poly.pdbx_strand_id
1 'polypeptide(L)'
;DGTFWNNWHNIDGEETIYPGEHLSNLINQDGESTSVRLITRSDMSTNGKLNGGLMSPSVSDLGELAVSSATVDYLFGYKLPGAITINGLRPDAKYSLKIFSSRADSEERITRFYIPQGNETIFKDIQTSGLADTVSGGNEKNLLEFQDVAADKGGAIHLDMVPIKGDFTYLNAFF
;
A
#
# COMPACT_ATOMS: atom_id res chain seq x y z
N ASP A 1 -18.16 -14.74 -0.91
CA ASP A 1 -17.45 -13.88 -1.86
C ASP A 1 -16.03 -14.42 -1.99
N GLY A 2 -15.70 -15.00 -3.16
CA GLY A 2 -14.45 -15.70 -3.38
C GLY A 2 -13.23 -14.81 -3.65
N THR A 3 -13.05 -13.70 -2.92
CA THR A 3 -11.90 -12.84 -3.07
C THR A 3 -10.84 -13.23 -2.06
N PHE A 4 -9.68 -13.61 -2.52
CA PHE A 4 -8.53 -13.96 -1.69
C PHE A 4 -7.65 -12.74 -1.48
N TRP A 5 -7.25 -12.50 -0.23
CA TRP A 5 -6.37 -11.40 0.17
C TRP A 5 -5.13 -11.91 0.88
N ASN A 6 -4.04 -11.21 0.69
CA ASN A 6 -2.79 -11.47 1.40
C ASN A 6 -2.63 -10.40 2.47
N ASN A 7 -2.64 -10.82 3.73
CA ASN A 7 -2.47 -9.90 4.85
C ASN A 7 -1.03 -9.93 5.34
N TRP A 8 -0.40 -8.78 5.32
CA TRP A 8 0.86 -8.57 6.00
C TRP A 8 0.58 -7.76 7.26
N HIS A 9 0.32 -8.45 8.33
CA HIS A 9 -0.15 -7.85 9.57
C HIS A 9 0.57 -8.41 10.79
N ASN A 10 0.61 -7.60 11.82
CA ASN A 10 0.83 -8.02 13.17
C ASN A 10 -0.51 -8.12 13.92
N ILE A 11 -0.76 -9.26 14.55
CA ILE A 11 -2.01 -9.54 15.27
C ILE A 11 -2.04 -8.84 16.64
N ASP A 12 -0.88 -8.56 17.23
CA ASP A 12 -0.75 -8.24 18.64
C ASP A 12 -0.42 -6.77 18.99
N GLY A 13 -0.36 -5.87 18.01
CA GLY A 13 -0.12 -4.45 18.27
C GLY A 13 0.76 -3.77 17.23
N GLU A 14 1.20 -2.58 17.53
CA GLU A 14 2.15 -1.85 16.68
C GLU A 14 3.49 -2.57 16.69
N GLU A 15 4.01 -2.85 15.50
CA GLU A 15 5.28 -3.54 15.29
C GLU A 15 6.12 -2.80 14.27
N THR A 16 7.43 -2.81 14.50
CA THR A 16 8.39 -2.35 13.50
C THR A 16 8.75 -3.50 12.59
N ILE A 17 8.60 -3.29 11.29
CA ILE A 17 9.02 -4.20 10.24
C ILE A 17 10.36 -3.70 9.71
N TYR A 18 11.36 -4.56 9.76
CA TYR A 18 12.73 -4.23 9.37
C TYR A 18 13.01 -4.57 7.90
N PRO A 19 14.01 -3.91 7.27
CA PRO A 19 14.43 -4.24 5.92
C PRO A 19 14.77 -5.72 5.75
N GLY A 20 14.21 -6.34 4.70
CA GLY A 20 14.37 -7.76 4.41
C GLY A 20 13.25 -8.65 4.95
N GLU A 21 12.41 -8.16 5.85
CA GLU A 21 11.20 -8.89 6.22
C GLU A 21 10.25 -8.99 5.03
N HIS A 22 9.56 -10.11 4.92
CA HIS A 22 8.82 -10.43 3.71
C HIS A 22 7.57 -11.26 3.95
N LEU A 23 6.59 -11.06 3.09
CA LEU A 23 5.44 -11.92 2.91
C LEU A 23 5.62 -12.69 1.60
N SER A 24 5.75 -14.02 1.69
CA SER A 24 6.03 -14.90 0.55
C SER A 24 4.79 -15.68 0.11
N ASN A 25 4.86 -16.20 -1.12
CA ASN A 25 3.84 -17.07 -1.69
C ASN A 25 2.47 -16.40 -1.72
N LEU A 26 2.42 -15.16 -2.22
CA LEU A 26 1.14 -14.46 -2.32
C LEU A 26 0.13 -15.28 -3.10
N ILE A 27 -1.09 -15.26 -2.63
CA ILE A 27 -2.22 -15.94 -3.26
C ILE A 27 -2.82 -15.00 -4.31
N ASN A 28 -3.06 -15.51 -5.51
CA ASN A 28 -3.74 -14.77 -6.57
C ASN A 28 -5.27 -14.72 -6.34
N GLN A 29 -5.98 -14.04 -7.23
CA GLN A 29 -7.44 -13.89 -7.16
C GLN A 29 -8.21 -15.24 -7.23
N ASP A 30 -7.58 -16.29 -7.75
CA ASP A 30 -8.16 -17.64 -7.87
C ASP A 30 -7.84 -18.51 -6.63
N GLY A 31 -7.14 -17.97 -5.64
CA GLY A 31 -6.71 -18.68 -4.43
C GLY A 31 -5.48 -19.54 -4.62
N GLU A 32 -4.75 -19.38 -5.72
CA GLU A 32 -3.56 -20.16 -6.00
C GLU A 32 -2.31 -19.45 -5.46
N SER A 33 -1.42 -20.22 -4.85
CA SER A 33 -0.12 -19.72 -4.39
C SER A 33 0.77 -19.38 -5.58
N THR A 34 1.43 -18.23 -5.50
CA THR A 34 2.35 -17.73 -6.53
C THR A 34 3.79 -17.68 -6.03
N SER A 35 4.73 -17.35 -6.93
CA SER A 35 6.12 -17.01 -6.56
C SER A 35 6.26 -15.55 -6.11
N VAL A 36 5.19 -14.77 -6.13
CA VAL A 36 5.24 -13.34 -5.79
C VAL A 36 5.43 -13.18 -4.28
N ARG A 37 6.24 -12.23 -3.90
CA ARG A 37 6.49 -11.85 -2.51
C ARG A 37 6.64 -10.34 -2.37
N LEU A 38 6.30 -9.85 -1.20
CA LEU A 38 6.57 -8.49 -0.77
C LEU A 38 7.78 -8.49 0.16
N ILE A 39 8.66 -7.52 0.01
CA ILE A 39 9.88 -7.38 0.82
C ILE A 39 9.98 -5.92 1.23
N THR A 40 10.14 -5.62 2.52
CA THR A 40 10.48 -4.28 2.99
C THR A 40 11.92 -3.93 2.67
N ARG A 41 12.18 -2.68 2.30
CA ARG A 41 13.52 -2.13 2.06
C ARG A 41 13.90 -1.01 3.03
N SER A 42 12.95 -0.57 3.85
CA SER A 42 13.13 0.44 4.90
C SER A 42 12.44 -0.02 6.18
N ASP A 43 12.80 0.60 7.29
CA ASP A 43 12.01 0.46 8.51
C ASP A 43 10.61 1.04 8.27
N MET A 44 9.61 0.28 8.63
CA MET A 44 8.19 0.67 8.62
C MET A 44 7.53 0.14 9.89
N SER A 45 6.40 0.70 10.25
CA SER A 45 5.60 0.18 11.35
C SER A 45 4.21 -0.21 10.88
N THR A 46 3.59 -1.17 11.56
CA THR A 46 2.15 -1.44 11.46
C THR A 46 1.42 -0.69 12.56
N ASN A 47 0.16 -0.34 12.38
CA ASN A 47 -0.65 0.15 13.47
C ASN A 47 -1.25 -0.98 14.32
N GLY A 48 -1.03 -2.22 13.95
CA GLY A 48 -1.28 -3.44 14.69
C GLY A 48 -2.70 -3.74 15.08
N LYS A 49 -3.63 -2.87 14.91
CA LYS A 49 -5.06 -3.06 15.18
C LYS A 49 -5.93 -2.00 14.53
N LEU A 50 -7.10 -2.41 14.28
CA LEU A 50 -8.42 -1.84 14.03
C LEU A 50 -8.61 -0.33 14.30
N ASN A 51 -7.65 0.53 14.07
CA ASN A 51 -7.90 1.94 14.21
C ASN A 51 -7.10 2.76 13.22
N GLY A 52 -7.73 3.74 12.70
CA GLY A 52 -7.10 4.82 11.99
C GLY A 52 -7.05 4.68 10.47
N GLY A 53 -7.38 3.53 9.91
CA GLY A 53 -7.68 3.38 8.50
C GLY A 53 -9.18 3.50 8.22
N LEU A 54 -9.62 3.08 7.05
CA LEU A 54 -11.02 3.11 6.64
C LEU A 54 -11.77 1.85 7.09
N MET A 55 -12.68 2.03 8.06
CA MET A 55 -13.44 0.93 8.67
C MET A 55 -14.53 0.34 7.77
N SER A 56 -15.13 1.16 6.95
CA SER A 56 -16.30 0.79 6.12
C SER A 56 -16.08 1.24 4.69
N PRO A 57 -15.22 0.52 3.94
CA PRO A 57 -14.95 0.87 2.54
C PRO A 57 -16.18 0.65 1.66
N SER A 58 -16.39 1.54 0.69
CA SER A 58 -17.44 1.44 -0.31
C SER A 58 -16.95 0.72 -1.56
N VAL A 59 -17.66 -0.30 -2.00
CA VAL A 59 -17.35 -1.02 -3.25
C VAL A 59 -17.51 -0.09 -4.47
N SER A 60 -18.43 0.88 -4.43
CA SER A 60 -18.59 1.85 -5.52
C SER A 60 -17.38 2.76 -5.68
N ASP A 61 -16.63 3.01 -4.60
CA ASP A 61 -15.49 3.92 -4.60
C ASP A 61 -14.15 3.19 -4.76
N LEU A 62 -13.98 2.06 -4.08
CA LEU A 62 -12.72 1.33 -4.02
C LEU A 62 -12.70 0.03 -4.83
N GLY A 63 -13.84 -0.40 -5.38
CA GLY A 63 -13.91 -1.63 -6.15
C GLY A 63 -13.44 -2.84 -5.36
N GLU A 64 -12.47 -3.58 -5.92
CA GLU A 64 -11.88 -4.77 -5.32
C GLU A 64 -11.11 -4.49 -4.01
N LEU A 65 -10.61 -3.26 -3.83
CA LEU A 65 -9.95 -2.82 -2.60
C LEU A 65 -10.92 -2.51 -1.44
N ALA A 66 -12.23 -2.61 -1.64
CA ALA A 66 -13.24 -2.39 -0.61
C ALA A 66 -13.34 -3.57 0.38
N VAL A 67 -12.24 -3.91 1.02
CA VAL A 67 -12.14 -4.98 2.01
C VAL A 67 -11.74 -4.37 3.35
N SER A 68 -12.66 -4.41 4.33
CA SER A 68 -12.48 -3.75 5.62
C SER A 68 -11.21 -4.19 6.34
N SER A 69 -10.87 -5.49 6.31
CA SER A 69 -9.64 -6.00 6.93
C SER A 69 -8.35 -5.50 6.26
N ALA A 70 -8.43 -5.04 5.00
CA ALA A 70 -7.29 -4.49 4.27
C ALA A 70 -7.21 -2.96 4.37
N THR A 71 -8.34 -2.28 4.57
CA THR A 71 -8.39 -0.80 4.58
C THR A 71 -8.30 -0.20 5.98
N VAL A 72 -8.61 -0.98 7.03
CA VAL A 72 -8.58 -0.52 8.43
C VAL A 72 -7.18 -0.44 8.99
N ASP A 73 -6.29 -1.25 8.49
CA ASP A 73 -4.90 -1.37 8.90
C ASP A 73 -3.96 -0.74 7.87
N TYR A 74 -2.72 -0.44 8.25
CA TYR A 74 -1.74 0.15 7.36
C TYR A 74 -0.31 -0.10 7.82
N LEU A 75 0.60 -0.11 6.85
CA LEU A 75 2.01 0.14 7.05
C LEU A 75 2.25 1.64 7.04
N PHE A 76 3.14 2.13 7.89
CA PHE A 76 3.50 3.54 7.88
C PHE A 76 4.99 3.77 8.13
N GLY A 77 5.50 4.88 7.58
CA GLY A 77 6.79 5.45 7.93
C GLY A 77 6.60 6.76 8.67
N TYR A 78 7.44 7.02 9.68
CA TYR A 78 7.47 8.30 10.40
C TYR A 78 8.78 9.01 10.16
N LYS A 79 8.75 10.17 9.50
CA LYS A 79 9.92 10.99 9.12
C LYS A 79 10.95 10.27 8.23
N LEU A 80 10.63 9.07 7.80
CA LEU A 80 11.48 8.25 6.94
C LEU A 80 10.67 7.78 5.72
N PRO A 81 11.32 7.58 4.57
CA PRO A 81 10.67 6.95 3.43
C PRO A 81 10.24 5.53 3.77
N GLY A 82 9.04 5.17 3.36
CA GLY A 82 8.64 3.76 3.29
C GLY A 82 9.09 3.16 1.96
N ALA A 83 9.49 1.90 1.95
CA ALA A 83 9.93 1.25 0.74
C ALA A 83 9.63 -0.26 0.76
N ILE A 84 8.98 -0.74 -0.29
CA ILE A 84 8.72 -2.16 -0.50
C ILE A 84 9.13 -2.59 -1.91
N THR A 85 9.41 -3.87 -2.06
CA THR A 85 9.63 -4.53 -3.35
C THR A 85 8.58 -5.60 -3.55
N ILE A 86 7.93 -5.60 -4.71
CA ILE A 86 7.11 -6.69 -5.23
C ILE A 86 8.05 -7.51 -6.12
N ASN A 87 8.36 -8.73 -5.73
CA ASN A 87 9.34 -9.60 -6.40
C ASN A 87 8.69 -10.90 -6.88
N GLY A 88 9.30 -11.59 -7.84
CA GLY A 88 8.79 -12.83 -8.41
C GLY A 88 7.84 -12.58 -9.59
N LEU A 89 7.85 -11.38 -10.14
CA LEU A 89 7.10 -10.99 -11.32
C LEU A 89 7.80 -11.44 -12.61
N ARG A 90 7.07 -11.49 -13.71
CA ARG A 90 7.68 -11.73 -15.04
C ARG A 90 8.33 -10.45 -15.54
N PRO A 91 9.64 -10.48 -15.88
CA PRO A 91 10.37 -9.26 -16.28
C PRO A 91 9.82 -8.53 -17.51
N ASP A 92 9.26 -9.28 -18.47
CA ASP A 92 8.76 -8.71 -19.74
C ASP A 92 7.27 -8.34 -19.68
N ALA A 93 6.63 -8.50 -18.53
CA ALA A 93 5.22 -8.16 -18.36
C ALA A 93 5.06 -6.74 -17.84
N LYS A 94 3.95 -6.12 -18.22
CA LYS A 94 3.47 -4.86 -17.67
C LYS A 94 2.36 -5.13 -16.67
N TYR A 95 2.35 -4.33 -15.63
CA TYR A 95 1.44 -4.45 -14.51
C TYR A 95 0.69 -3.15 -14.29
N SER A 96 -0.50 -3.24 -13.75
CA SER A 96 -1.21 -2.10 -13.17
C SER A 96 -1.19 -2.24 -11.65
N LEU A 97 -0.92 -1.15 -10.95
CA LEU A 97 -0.98 -1.11 -9.49
C LEU A 97 -2.05 -0.11 -9.07
N LYS A 98 -3.03 -0.58 -8.31
CA LYS A 98 -4.01 0.27 -7.61
C LYS A 98 -3.63 0.31 -6.14
N ILE A 99 -3.49 1.50 -5.59
CA ILE A 99 -3.03 1.71 -4.21
C ILE A 99 -4.09 2.51 -3.46
N PHE A 100 -4.46 2.02 -2.29
CA PHE A 100 -5.26 2.73 -1.31
C PHE A 100 -4.40 3.11 -0.11
N SER A 101 -4.54 4.35 0.32
CA SER A 101 -3.80 4.91 1.45
C SER A 101 -4.69 5.87 2.22
N SER A 102 -4.88 5.61 3.50
CA SER A 102 -5.81 6.35 4.37
C SER A 102 -5.34 6.35 5.82
N ARG A 103 -5.59 7.47 6.48
CA ARG A 103 -5.46 7.63 7.93
C ARG A 103 -6.58 8.52 8.44
N ALA A 104 -7.35 8.04 9.39
CA ALA A 104 -8.36 8.84 10.09
C ALA A 104 -7.69 9.87 11.01
N ASP A 105 -7.51 11.09 10.52
CA ASP A 105 -6.84 12.18 11.22
C ASP A 105 -7.31 13.53 10.65
N SER A 106 -7.31 14.57 11.48
CA SER A 106 -7.63 15.94 11.05
C SER A 106 -6.44 16.69 10.46
N GLU A 107 -5.22 16.22 10.69
CA GLU A 107 -4.00 16.79 10.10
C GLU A 107 -3.93 16.42 8.62
N GLU A 108 -3.68 17.42 7.77
CA GLU A 108 -3.48 17.18 6.35
C GLU A 108 -2.14 16.48 6.11
N ARG A 109 -2.20 15.26 5.57
CA ARG A 109 -1.04 14.46 5.21
C ARG A 109 -1.13 14.00 3.77
N ILE A 110 -0.02 14.10 3.05
CA ILE A 110 0.09 13.69 1.64
C ILE A 110 1.27 12.75 1.51
N THR A 111 1.01 11.57 1.00
CA THR A 111 2.04 10.57 0.64
C THR A 111 2.26 10.60 -0.87
N ARG A 112 3.53 10.65 -1.30
CA ARG A 112 3.94 10.42 -2.68
C ARG A 112 4.46 9.01 -2.83
N PHE A 113 3.94 8.31 -3.81
CA PHE A 113 4.43 7.01 -4.24
C PHE A 113 5.27 7.14 -5.50
N TYR A 114 6.42 6.47 -5.51
CA TYR A 114 7.35 6.43 -6.66
C TYR A 114 7.55 5.02 -7.13
N ILE A 115 7.68 4.88 -8.43
CA ILE A 115 8.08 3.61 -9.06
C ILE A 115 9.17 3.93 -10.09
N PRO A 116 10.43 3.49 -9.87
CA PRO A 116 11.48 3.56 -10.88
C PRO A 116 11.13 2.73 -12.12
N GLN A 117 11.31 3.31 -13.30
CA GLN A 117 11.04 2.70 -14.59
C GLN A 117 12.22 2.94 -15.53
N GLY A 118 13.25 2.09 -15.44
CA GLY A 118 14.49 2.27 -16.19
C GLY A 118 15.21 3.56 -15.79
N ASN A 119 15.31 4.51 -16.71
CA ASN A 119 15.94 5.83 -16.48
C ASN A 119 14.94 6.89 -15.98
N GLU A 120 13.68 6.56 -15.88
CA GLU A 120 12.63 7.47 -15.43
C GLU A 120 12.07 7.01 -14.09
N THR A 121 11.37 7.91 -13.41
CA THR A 121 10.62 7.59 -12.20
C THR A 121 9.23 8.15 -12.35
N ILE A 122 8.24 7.31 -12.30
CA ILE A 122 6.84 7.74 -12.24
C ILE A 122 6.43 7.95 -10.79
N PHE A 123 5.59 8.94 -10.54
CA PHE A 123 5.09 9.20 -9.19
C PHE A 123 3.66 9.73 -9.19
N LYS A 124 2.99 9.54 -8.08
CA LYS A 124 1.65 10.09 -7.79
C LYS A 124 1.52 10.41 -6.32
N ASP A 125 0.72 11.44 -6.03
CA ASP A 125 0.42 11.91 -4.70
C ASP A 125 -1.00 11.52 -4.30
N ILE A 126 -1.18 11.18 -3.03
CA ILE A 126 -2.49 10.97 -2.43
C ILE A 126 -2.57 11.67 -1.07
N GLN A 127 -3.62 12.42 -0.86
CA GLN A 127 -3.95 12.93 0.47
C GLN A 127 -4.57 11.81 1.29
N THR A 128 -3.92 11.46 2.39
CA THR A 128 -4.28 10.30 3.22
C THR A 128 -5.16 10.71 4.41
N SER A 129 -5.05 11.97 4.84
CA SER A 129 -5.84 12.53 5.96
C SER A 129 -6.05 14.04 5.83
N GLY A 130 -6.81 14.63 6.75
CA GLY A 130 -7.16 16.05 6.74
C GLY A 130 -8.20 16.42 5.68
N LEU A 131 -9.05 15.46 5.27
CA LEU A 131 -10.12 15.65 4.30
C LEU A 131 -11.40 16.09 5.00
N ALA A 132 -11.80 17.35 4.79
CA ALA A 132 -12.94 17.96 5.48
C ALA A 132 -14.30 17.41 5.05
N ASP A 133 -14.36 16.75 3.90
CA ASP A 133 -15.58 16.19 3.30
C ASP A 133 -15.78 14.69 3.62
N THR A 134 -14.98 14.13 4.52
CA THR A 134 -15.06 12.75 4.97
C THR A 134 -15.42 12.65 6.45
N VAL A 135 -16.01 11.54 6.85
CA VAL A 135 -16.46 11.31 8.23
C VAL A 135 -15.28 11.19 9.20
N SER A 136 -14.23 10.53 8.74
CA SER A 136 -13.05 10.22 9.57
C SER A 136 -11.91 11.24 9.45
N GLY A 137 -12.00 12.18 8.51
CA GLY A 137 -10.88 13.01 8.08
C GLY A 137 -9.88 12.27 7.18
N GLY A 138 -10.01 10.96 7.04
CA GLY A 138 -9.17 10.13 6.19
C GLY A 138 -9.66 10.05 4.75
N ASN A 139 -8.83 9.50 3.87
CA ASN A 139 -9.23 9.19 2.51
C ASN A 139 -10.22 8.01 2.50
N GLU A 140 -11.40 8.21 1.94
CA GLU A 140 -12.47 7.21 1.91
C GLU A 140 -12.74 6.66 0.49
N LYS A 141 -12.24 7.33 -0.56
CA LYS A 141 -12.66 7.03 -1.96
C LYS A 141 -11.58 7.15 -3.03
N ASN A 142 -10.45 7.81 -2.73
CA ASN A 142 -9.45 8.06 -3.76
C ASN A 142 -8.44 6.90 -3.84
N LEU A 143 -8.18 6.46 -5.07
CA LEU A 143 -7.17 5.47 -5.40
C LEU A 143 -6.07 6.09 -6.26
N LEU A 144 -4.84 5.64 -6.06
CA LEU A 144 -3.79 5.82 -7.06
C LEU A 144 -3.79 4.62 -8.00
N GLU A 145 -3.64 4.89 -9.29
CA GLU A 145 -3.48 3.85 -10.30
C GLU A 145 -2.24 4.16 -11.14
N PHE A 146 -1.29 3.23 -11.13
CA PHE A 146 -0.14 3.22 -12.02
C PHE A 146 -0.39 2.16 -13.09
N GLN A 147 -0.36 2.56 -14.35
CA GLN A 147 -0.56 1.66 -15.49
C GLN A 147 0.77 1.41 -16.20
N ASP A 148 0.85 0.27 -16.90
CA ASP A 148 2.00 -0.11 -17.72
C ASP A 148 3.34 -0.17 -16.98
N VAL A 149 3.30 -0.47 -15.67
CA VAL A 149 4.49 -0.60 -14.84
C VAL A 149 5.26 -1.86 -15.23
N ALA A 150 6.47 -1.71 -15.73
CA ALA A 150 7.33 -2.83 -16.05
C ALA A 150 8.10 -3.32 -14.81
N ALA A 151 8.16 -4.62 -14.62
CA ALA A 151 9.12 -5.19 -13.69
C ALA A 151 10.54 -5.00 -14.24
N ASP A 152 11.51 -4.89 -13.37
CA ASP A 152 12.92 -4.87 -13.76
C ASP A 152 13.39 -6.23 -14.31
N LYS A 153 14.67 -6.32 -14.73
CA LYS A 153 15.25 -7.56 -15.26
C LYS A 153 15.30 -8.70 -14.24
N GLY A 154 15.19 -8.39 -12.96
CA GLY A 154 15.12 -9.36 -11.86
C GLY A 154 13.68 -9.79 -11.54
N GLY A 155 12.68 -9.26 -12.23
CA GLY A 155 11.26 -9.52 -11.95
C GLY A 155 10.76 -8.78 -10.71
N ALA A 156 11.23 -7.56 -10.48
CA ALA A 156 10.84 -6.76 -9.34
C ALA A 156 10.23 -5.41 -9.74
N ILE A 157 9.26 -4.94 -8.96
CA ILE A 157 8.76 -3.57 -8.94
C ILE A 157 9.12 -2.99 -7.57
N HIS A 158 9.77 -1.83 -7.59
CA HIS A 158 10.13 -1.08 -6.38
C HIS A 158 9.12 0.03 -6.17
N LEU A 159 8.45 0.01 -5.01
CA LEU A 159 7.49 1.02 -4.60
C LEU A 159 8.05 1.78 -3.40
N ASP A 160 8.37 3.04 -3.60
CA ASP A 160 8.87 3.94 -2.57
C ASP A 160 7.80 4.95 -2.17
N MET A 161 7.80 5.36 -0.91
CA MET A 161 6.83 6.29 -0.34
C MET A 161 7.56 7.38 0.43
N VAL A 162 7.20 8.64 0.19
CA VAL A 162 7.73 9.76 0.99
C VAL A 162 6.60 10.67 1.45
N PRO A 163 6.73 11.31 2.63
CA PRO A 163 5.79 12.33 3.06
C PRO A 163 6.05 13.62 2.25
N ILE A 164 5.00 14.16 1.62
CA ILE A 164 5.02 15.46 0.95
C ILE A 164 4.47 16.53 1.87
N LYS A 165 3.48 16.15 2.69
CA LYS A 165 2.93 16.98 3.75
C LYS A 165 2.69 16.15 5.00
N GLY A 166 2.96 16.72 6.18
CA GLY A 166 3.04 15.97 7.42
C GLY A 166 4.30 15.10 7.48
N ASP A 167 4.42 14.32 8.55
CA ASP A 167 5.62 13.51 8.86
C ASP A 167 5.45 12.03 8.51
N PHE A 168 4.32 11.63 7.96
CA PHE A 168 3.95 10.21 7.80
C PHE A 168 3.71 9.81 6.35
N THR A 169 4.04 8.57 6.04
CA THR A 169 3.57 7.85 4.85
C THR A 169 2.66 6.71 5.27
N TYR A 170 1.65 6.38 4.47
CA TYR A 170 0.73 5.28 4.75
C TYR A 170 0.54 4.42 3.52
N LEU A 171 0.35 3.10 3.75
CA LEU A 171 -0.05 2.12 2.76
C LEU A 171 -1.00 1.13 3.43
N ASN A 172 -2.28 1.15 3.06
CA ASN A 172 -3.30 0.23 3.60
C ASN A 172 -3.42 -1.01 2.72
N ALA A 173 -3.67 -0.82 1.44
CA ALA A 173 -3.89 -1.91 0.50
C ALA A 173 -3.39 -1.56 -0.90
N PHE A 174 -3.05 -2.59 -1.67
CA PHE A 174 -2.82 -2.44 -3.11
C PHE A 174 -3.18 -3.74 -3.84
N PHE A 175 -3.48 -3.57 -5.11
CA PHE A 175 -3.88 -4.64 -6.02
C PHE A 175 -3.12 -4.53 -7.34
#